data_b6f524101b0218dd5e9ef90550bc8b6f
#
_entry.id   b6f524101b0218dd5e9ef90550bc8b6f
#
_cell.length_a   1.000
_cell.length_b   1.000
_cell.length_c   1.000
_cell.angle_alpha   90.00
_cell.angle_beta   90.00
_cell.angle_gamma   90.00
#
_symmetry.space_group_name_H-M   'P 1'
#
loop_
_entity.id
_entity.type
_entity.pdbx_description
1 polymer ?
#
loop_
_entity_poly.entity_id
_entity_poly.type
_entity_poly.pdbx_seq_one_letter_code
_entity_poly.pdbx_strand_id
1 'polypeptide(L)'
;MEKARVYLVGAGPGDPELLTVKAVRLISTADVVVHDGLVDDAIMALINPSARLISVAKRRSRHSVPQDGINDILVREAKIGRVIVRLKGGD
;
A
#
# COMPACT_ATOMS: atom_id res chain seq x y z
N MET A 1 -22.81 2.27 9.47
CA MET A 1 -21.91 1.62 8.52
C MET A 1 -20.67 2.47 8.32
N GLU A 2 -19.51 1.87 8.49
CA GLU A 2 -18.27 2.61 8.36
C GLU A 2 -17.94 2.84 6.89
N LYS A 3 -17.43 4.03 6.60
CA LYS A 3 -16.97 4.33 5.26
C LYS A 3 -15.59 3.72 5.04
N ALA A 4 -15.36 3.24 3.83
CA ALA A 4 -14.03 2.86 3.42
C ALA A 4 -13.13 4.10 3.35
N ARG A 5 -11.87 3.93 3.72
CA ARG A 5 -10.89 5.01 3.69
C ARG A 5 -9.67 4.57 2.94
N VAL A 6 -9.15 5.47 2.13
CA VAL A 6 -7.93 5.25 1.36
C VAL A 6 -6.87 6.22 1.87
N TYR A 7 -5.72 5.68 2.25
CA TYR A 7 -4.60 6.47 2.73
C TYR A 7 -3.41 6.29 1.81
N LEU A 8 -2.75 7.40 1.51
CA LEU A 8 -1.50 7.38 0.76
C LEU A 8 -0.35 7.43 1.77
N VAL A 9 0.50 6.40 1.74
CA VAL A 9 1.60 6.29 2.68
C VAL A 9 2.91 6.13 1.91
N GLY A 10 3.86 7.00 2.18
CA GLY A 10 5.20 6.87 1.63
C GLY A 10 6.05 5.99 2.54
N ALA A 11 6.76 5.04 1.95
CA ALA A 11 7.63 4.14 2.69
C ALA A 11 8.98 4.79 3.03
N GLY A 12 9.26 5.96 2.48
CA GLY A 12 10.54 6.62 2.69
C GLY A 12 11.69 5.82 2.07
N PRO A 13 12.91 5.93 2.62
CA PRO A 13 14.07 5.25 2.06
C PRO A 13 14.16 3.76 2.38
N GLY A 14 13.13 3.18 2.97
CA GLY A 14 13.10 1.75 3.27
C GLY A 14 13.49 1.39 4.69
N ASP A 15 13.81 2.37 5.51
CA ASP A 15 14.14 2.14 6.91
C ASP A 15 12.87 2.26 7.75
N PRO A 16 12.41 1.16 8.39
CA PRO A 16 11.19 1.21 9.20
C PRO A 16 11.21 2.27 10.30
N GLU A 17 12.40 2.59 10.82
CA GLU A 17 12.52 3.58 11.89
C GLU A 17 12.28 5.00 11.41
N LEU A 18 12.27 5.22 10.09
CA LEU A 18 11.99 6.53 9.52
C LEU A 18 10.52 6.73 9.17
N LEU A 19 9.69 5.73 9.42
CA LEU A 19 8.25 5.86 9.21
C LEU A 19 7.63 6.65 10.36
N THR A 20 6.58 7.39 10.03
CA THR A 20 5.81 8.05 11.09
C THR A 20 5.04 7.00 11.88
N VAL A 21 4.68 7.33 13.11
CA VAL A 21 3.85 6.45 13.93
C VAL A 21 2.50 6.20 13.25
N LYS A 22 1.94 7.23 12.63
CA LYS A 22 0.68 7.08 11.90
C LYS A 22 0.82 6.11 10.74
N ALA A 23 1.92 6.20 9.99
CA ALA A 23 2.16 5.29 8.86
C ALA A 23 2.22 3.84 9.34
N VAL A 24 2.97 3.58 10.40
CA VAL A 24 3.08 2.23 10.98
C VAL A 24 1.70 1.72 11.39
N ARG A 25 0.93 2.55 12.08
CA ARG A 25 -0.40 2.15 12.52
C ARG A 25 -1.30 1.82 11.34
N LEU A 26 -1.26 2.63 10.29
CA LEU A 26 -2.10 2.40 9.11
C LEU A 26 -1.74 1.10 8.41
N ILE A 27 -0.45 0.84 8.17
CA ILE A 27 -0.06 -0.38 7.45
C ILE A 27 -0.24 -1.64 8.31
N SER A 28 -0.13 -1.51 9.62
CA SER A 28 -0.29 -2.67 10.51
C SER A 28 -1.75 -3.04 10.74
N THR A 29 -2.67 -2.16 10.41
CA THR A 29 -4.12 -2.39 10.59
C THR A 29 -4.90 -2.36 9.29
N ALA A 30 -4.25 -2.14 8.16
CA ALA A 30 -4.94 -2.05 6.86
C ALA A 30 -5.63 -3.37 6.51
N ASP A 31 -6.77 -3.26 5.85
CA ASP A 31 -7.45 -4.42 5.28
C ASP A 31 -6.86 -4.78 3.91
N VAL A 32 -6.44 -3.77 3.17
CA VAL A 32 -5.85 -3.94 1.84
C VAL A 32 -4.66 -3.01 1.71
N VAL A 33 -3.56 -3.51 1.16
CA VAL A 33 -2.39 -2.69 0.86
C VAL A 33 -2.06 -2.84 -0.62
N VAL A 34 -2.08 -1.72 -1.31
CA VAL A 34 -1.69 -1.64 -2.72
C VAL A 34 -0.28 -1.04 -2.76
N HIS A 35 0.69 -1.81 -3.21
CA HIS A 35 2.10 -1.43 -3.05
C HIS A 35 2.93 -1.55 -4.32
N ASP A 36 4.01 -0.76 -4.36
CA ASP A 36 5.02 -0.84 -5.40
C ASP A 36 6.02 -1.96 -5.10
N GLY A 37 6.75 -2.36 -6.12
CA GLY A 37 7.84 -3.31 -5.94
C GLY A 37 9.08 -2.73 -5.29
N LEU A 38 9.13 -1.40 -5.15
CA LEU A 38 10.27 -0.72 -4.52
C LEU A 38 10.15 -0.64 -3.00
N VAL A 39 9.10 -1.21 -2.43
CA VAL A 39 8.95 -1.21 -0.98
C VAL A 39 9.85 -2.26 -0.38
N ASP A 40 10.66 -1.85 0.57
CA ASP A 40 11.64 -2.71 1.24
C ASP A 40 10.96 -3.81 2.05
N ASP A 41 11.60 -4.98 2.12
CA ASP A 41 11.05 -6.13 2.86
C ASP A 41 10.82 -5.80 4.33
N ALA A 42 11.67 -4.97 4.93
CA ALA A 42 11.50 -4.57 6.32
C ALA A 42 10.22 -3.77 6.54
N ILE A 43 9.82 -2.98 5.55
CA ILE A 43 8.55 -2.25 5.59
C ILE A 43 7.40 -3.22 5.37
N MET A 44 7.53 -4.12 4.39
CA MET A 44 6.50 -5.10 4.10
C MET A 44 6.19 -5.97 5.31
N ALA A 45 7.19 -6.25 6.13
CA ALA A 45 7.02 -7.05 7.33
C ALA A 45 6.13 -6.38 8.40
N LEU A 46 5.92 -5.07 8.30
CA LEU A 46 5.06 -4.33 9.23
C LEU A 46 3.59 -4.38 8.83
N ILE A 47 3.30 -4.85 7.63
CA ILE A 47 1.92 -4.88 7.13
C ILE A 47 1.12 -5.91 7.91
N ASN A 48 -0.14 -5.58 8.20
CA ASN A 48 -1.07 -6.51 8.81
C ASN A 48 -1.02 -7.87 8.07
N PRO A 49 -0.69 -8.97 8.76
CA PRO A 49 -0.59 -10.28 8.08
C PRO A 49 -1.88 -10.74 7.43
N SER A 50 -3.01 -10.21 7.88
CA SER A 50 -4.31 -10.54 7.30
C SER A 50 -4.71 -9.64 6.15
N ALA A 51 -3.90 -8.63 5.83
CA ALA A 51 -4.22 -7.70 4.76
C ALA A 51 -4.11 -8.38 3.40
N ARG A 52 -4.98 -7.99 2.51
CA ARG A 52 -4.86 -8.37 1.10
C ARG A 52 -3.80 -7.50 0.46
N LEU A 53 -2.83 -8.12 -0.17
CA LEU A 53 -1.73 -7.40 -0.83
C LEU A 53 -1.95 -7.37 -2.33
N ILE A 54 -1.86 -6.19 -2.91
CA ILE A 54 -1.98 -6.01 -4.35
C ILE A 54 -0.74 -5.28 -4.83
N SER A 55 0.06 -5.95 -5.63
CA SER A 55 1.26 -5.34 -6.20
C SER A 55 0.90 -4.64 -7.51
N VAL A 56 1.33 -3.38 -7.62
CA VAL A 56 1.23 -2.63 -8.85
C VAL A 56 2.63 -2.35 -9.40
N ALA A 57 3.59 -3.18 -8.97
CA ALA A 57 4.98 -3.02 -9.34
C ALA A 57 5.18 -3.15 -10.83
N LYS A 58 6.14 -2.39 -11.32
CA LYS A 58 6.65 -2.57 -12.66
C LYS A 58 7.42 -3.88 -12.70
N ARG A 59 6.97 -4.77 -13.54
CA ARG A 59 7.60 -6.06 -13.65
C ARG A 59 8.66 -6.06 -14.73
N ARG A 60 9.34 -7.16 -14.84
CA ARG A 60 10.31 -7.40 -15.88
C ARG A 60 9.71 -7.18 -17.26
N SER A 61 8.46 -7.55 -17.44
CA SER A 61 7.74 -7.14 -18.64
C SER A 61 7.65 -5.60 -18.61
N ARG A 62 7.57 -5.01 -19.73
CA ARG A 62 7.51 -3.57 -19.86
C ARG A 62 6.22 -2.95 -19.35
N HIS A 63 5.37 -3.73 -18.75
CA HIS A 63 4.09 -3.22 -18.27
C HIS A 63 4.10 -2.96 -16.80
N SER A 64 3.87 -1.74 -16.43
CA SER A 64 3.53 -1.36 -15.08
C SER A 64 2.07 -0.93 -15.09
N VAL A 65 1.42 -0.99 -13.94
CA VAL A 65 0.07 -0.48 -13.83
C VAL A 65 0.13 1.04 -13.93
N PRO A 66 -0.53 1.66 -14.91
CA PRO A 66 -0.53 3.11 -15.01
C PRO A 66 -1.28 3.75 -13.85
N GLN A 67 -1.07 5.04 -13.63
CA GLN A 67 -1.69 5.74 -12.50
C GLN A 67 -3.22 5.64 -12.53
N ASP A 68 -3.83 5.71 -13.72
CA ASP A 68 -5.28 5.56 -13.83
C ASP A 68 -5.73 4.16 -13.40
N GLY A 69 -4.96 3.13 -13.74
CA GLY A 69 -5.24 1.77 -13.33
C GLY A 69 -5.08 1.60 -11.83
N ILE A 70 -4.10 2.27 -11.23
CA ILE A 70 -3.92 2.26 -9.78
C ILE A 70 -5.14 2.89 -9.09
N ASN A 71 -5.62 4.03 -9.60
CA ASN A 71 -6.79 4.67 -9.05
C ASN A 71 -8.03 3.77 -9.14
N ASP A 72 -8.18 3.06 -10.25
CA ASP A 72 -9.28 2.11 -10.41
C ASP A 72 -9.21 0.98 -9.39
N ILE A 73 -8.00 0.49 -9.12
CA ILE A 73 -7.79 -0.54 -8.11
C ILE A 73 -8.20 -0.01 -6.74
N LEU A 74 -7.76 1.20 -6.40
CA LEU A 74 -8.10 1.79 -5.11
C LEU A 74 -9.61 1.96 -4.94
N VAL A 75 -10.28 2.45 -5.97
CA VAL A 75 -11.73 2.61 -5.93
C VAL A 75 -12.44 1.27 -5.78
N ARG A 76 -11.99 0.26 -6.52
CA ARG A 76 -12.59 -1.07 -6.45
C ARG A 76 -12.40 -1.69 -5.08
N GLU A 77 -11.19 -1.60 -4.52
CA GLU A 77 -10.91 -2.20 -3.22
C GLU A 77 -11.59 -1.44 -2.09
N ALA A 78 -11.80 -0.13 -2.26
CA ALA A 78 -12.53 0.66 -1.27
C ALA A 78 -13.96 0.19 -1.09
N LYS A 79 -14.53 -0.49 -2.09
CA LYS A 79 -15.88 -1.04 -2.00
C LYS A 79 -15.90 -2.34 -1.20
N ILE A 80 -14.76 -2.99 -1.05
CA ILE A 80 -14.63 -4.29 -0.40
C ILE A 80 -14.05 -4.15 1.00
N GLY A 81 -12.91 -3.47 1.11
CA GLY A 81 -12.23 -3.27 2.37
C GLY A 81 -12.59 -1.95 3.03
N ARG A 82 -12.31 -1.85 4.31
CA ARG A 82 -12.60 -0.63 5.07
C ARG A 82 -11.42 0.32 5.15
N VAL A 83 -10.22 -0.21 5.24
CA VAL A 83 -9.00 0.60 5.30
C VAL A 83 -8.06 0.11 4.20
N ILE A 84 -7.85 0.96 3.23
CA ILE A 84 -6.98 0.68 2.10
C ILE A 84 -5.78 1.61 2.18
N VAL A 85 -4.58 1.04 2.11
CA VAL A 85 -3.34 1.82 2.11
C VAL A 85 -2.68 1.69 0.75
N ARG A 86 -2.43 2.82 0.12
CA ARG A 86 -1.58 2.89 -1.06
C ARG A 86 -0.16 3.15 -0.57
N LEU A 87 0.63 2.12 -0.51
CA LEU A 87 1.99 2.17 0.02
C LEU A 87 2.96 2.40 -1.13
N LYS A 88 3.56 3.56 -1.15
CA LYS A 88 4.46 3.97 -2.20
C LYS A 88 5.89 3.81 -1.75
N GLY A 89 6.72 3.20 -2.59
CA GLY A 89 8.14 3.08 -2.30
C GLY A 89 8.85 4.41 -2.40
N GLY A 90 9.98 4.51 -1.72
CA GLY A 90 10.84 5.66 -1.83
C GLY A 90 11.66 5.59 -3.12
N ASP A 91 12.25 6.68 -3.48
CA ASP A 91 13.15 6.74 -4.64
C ASP A 91 14.51 6.16 -4.31
#